data_a4bf108edfbb01236d7c0102a07236a3
#
_entry.id   a4bf108edfbb01236d7c0102a07236a3
#
_cell.length_a   1.000
_cell.length_b   1.000
_cell.length_c   1.000
_cell.angle_alpha   90.00
_cell.angle_beta   90.00
_cell.angle_gamma   90.00
#
_symmetry.space_group_name_H-M   'P 1'
#
loop_
_entity.id
_entity.type
_entity.pdbx_description
1 polymer ?
#
loop_
_entity_poly.entity_id
_entity_poly.type
_entity_poly.pdbx_seq_one_letter_code
_entity_poly.pdbx_strand_id
1 'polypeptide(L)'
;MRGTSLGATTPGMKKVTVYTTNYCPYCRQAERFLTEKGVTFQNIDVTDDDELRTKLVELSGGRKTVPQIFIGDEPIGGYSDMMDLHRGGYLLPKLELA
;
A
#
# COMPACT_ATOMS: atom_id res chain seq x y z
N MET A 1 -13.56 3.69 -23.58
CA MET A 1 -13.15 4.19 -23.14
C MET A 1 -12.87 4.31 -22.61
N ARG A 2 -12.75 3.99 -22.65
CA ARG A 2 -12.24 4.30 -21.97
C ARG A 2 -11.80 4.94 -21.48
N GLY A 3 -11.81 5.00 -21.34
CA GLY A 3 -11.25 5.67 -20.75
C GLY A 3 -11.09 5.80 -20.11
N THR A 4 -11.19 5.77 -19.93
CA THR A 4 -10.98 6.07 -19.24
C THR A 4 -10.65 6.03 -18.51
N SER A 5 -10.59 5.76 -18.38
CA SER A 5 -10.12 5.85 -17.68
C SER A 5 -9.90 5.94 -17.10
N LEU A 6 -10.04 5.79 -16.99
CA LEU A 6 -9.57 6.00 -16.36
C LEU A 6 -8.92 5.97 -15.52
N GLY A 7 -9.17 5.71 -15.75
CA GLY A 7 -8.64 5.71 -14.43
C GLY A 7 -7.16 5.87 -14.33
N ALA A 8 -6.74 6.21 -13.14
CA ALA A 8 -5.33 6.40 -12.86
C ALA A 8 -4.58 5.08 -12.74
N THR A 9 -5.29 3.97 -12.66
CA THR A 9 -4.67 2.67 -12.45
C THR A 9 -4.03 2.15 -13.73
N THR A 10 -2.78 1.71 -13.63
CA THR A 10 -2.09 1.09 -14.75
C THR A 10 -2.76 -0.24 -15.09
N PRO A 11 -3.11 -0.46 -16.38
CA PRO A 11 -3.69 -1.75 -16.75
C PRO A 11 -2.77 -2.89 -16.36
N GLY A 12 -3.33 -3.94 -15.77
CA GLY A 12 -2.57 -5.10 -15.34
C GLY A 12 -2.00 -5.01 -13.94
N MET A 13 -2.26 -3.92 -13.22
CA MET A 13 -1.78 -3.75 -11.85
C MET A 13 -2.92 -3.83 -10.86
N LYS A 14 -2.65 -4.47 -9.72
CA LYS A 14 -3.62 -4.53 -8.64
C LYS A 14 -3.66 -3.19 -7.91
N LYS A 15 -4.79 -2.92 -7.26
CA LYS A 15 -4.94 -1.72 -6.46
C LYS A 15 -4.05 -1.81 -5.22
N VAL A 16 -3.30 -0.75 -4.96
CA VAL A 16 -2.44 -0.67 -3.78
C VAL A 16 -3.02 0.36 -2.83
N THR A 17 -3.13 0.01 -1.56
CA THR A 17 -3.59 0.92 -0.53
C THR A 17 -2.54 0.99 0.57
N VAL A 18 -2.19 2.21 0.99
CA VAL A 18 -1.22 2.44 2.05
C VAL A 18 -1.89 3.21 3.17
N TYR A 19 -1.96 2.62 4.35
CA TYR A 19 -2.50 3.29 5.54
C TYR A 19 -1.35 3.94 6.28
N THR A 20 -1.48 5.24 6.54
CA THR A 20 -0.38 6.05 7.06
C THR A 20 -0.82 6.95 8.21
N THR A 21 0.16 7.56 8.87
CA THR A 21 -0.08 8.69 9.75
C THR A 21 0.75 9.87 9.28
N ASN A 22 0.38 11.08 9.69
CA ASN A 22 1.06 12.28 9.19
C ASN A 22 2.41 12.54 9.85
N TYR A 23 2.78 11.73 10.85
CA TYR A 23 4.04 11.88 11.59
C TYR A 23 4.98 10.69 11.38
N CYS A 24 4.74 9.84 10.43
CA CYS A 24 5.48 8.59 10.25
C CYS A 24 6.50 8.70 9.13
N PRO A 25 7.81 8.69 9.45
CA PRO A 25 8.85 8.75 8.39
C PRO A 25 8.81 7.57 7.43
N TYR A 26 8.56 6.37 7.98
CA TYR A 26 8.49 5.17 7.12
C TYR A 26 7.30 5.22 6.17
N CYS A 27 6.21 5.88 6.58
CA CYS A 27 5.08 6.08 5.68
C CYS A 27 5.51 6.92 4.47
N ARG A 28 6.27 8.00 4.71
CA ARG A 28 6.76 8.84 3.63
C ARG A 28 7.71 8.07 2.72
N GLN A 29 8.56 7.21 3.30
CA GLN A 29 9.48 6.39 2.51
C GLN A 29 8.72 5.41 1.63
N ALA A 30 7.69 4.77 2.16
CA ALA A 30 6.87 3.85 1.39
C ALA A 30 6.18 4.54 0.23
N GLU A 31 5.61 5.71 0.48
CA GLU A 31 4.96 6.51 -0.55
C GLU A 31 5.94 6.89 -1.65
N ARG A 32 7.12 7.34 -1.26
CA ARG A 32 8.16 7.75 -2.22
C ARG A 32 8.59 6.56 -3.07
N PHE A 33 8.81 5.42 -2.44
CA PHE A 33 9.23 4.23 -3.16
C PHE A 33 8.21 3.84 -4.22
N LEU A 34 6.93 3.78 -3.84
CA LEU A 34 5.87 3.41 -4.77
C LEU A 34 5.76 4.41 -5.92
N THR A 35 5.90 5.70 -5.60
CA THR A 35 5.85 6.75 -6.62
C THR A 35 7.01 6.60 -7.60
N GLU A 36 8.21 6.34 -7.09
CA GLU A 36 9.39 6.18 -7.93
C GLU A 36 9.29 4.97 -8.85
N LYS A 37 8.58 3.93 -8.39
CA LYS A 37 8.38 2.73 -9.21
C LYS A 37 7.21 2.85 -10.17
N GLY A 38 6.55 4.00 -10.19
CA GLY A 38 5.41 4.20 -11.08
C GLY A 38 4.15 3.47 -10.65
N VAL A 39 4.07 3.08 -9.39
CA VAL A 39 2.91 2.37 -8.87
C VAL A 39 1.87 3.37 -8.37
N THR A 40 0.66 3.26 -8.89
CA THR A 40 -0.45 4.08 -8.40
C THR A 40 -0.99 3.47 -7.12
N PHE A 41 -1.14 4.29 -6.09
CA PHE A 41 -1.64 3.81 -4.80
C PHE A 41 -2.56 4.83 -4.16
N GLN A 42 -3.40 4.35 -3.25
CA GLN A 42 -4.28 5.19 -2.46
C GLN A 42 -3.65 5.33 -1.07
N ASN A 43 -3.49 6.57 -0.62
CA ASN A 43 -2.97 6.87 0.72
C ASN A 43 -4.15 7.20 1.62
N ILE A 44 -4.29 6.43 2.71
CA ILE A 44 -5.36 6.66 3.68
C ILE A 44 -4.71 7.03 5.01
N ASP A 45 -4.89 8.30 5.40
CA ASP A 45 -4.32 8.83 6.65
C ASP A 45 -5.25 8.45 7.80
N VAL A 46 -4.72 7.75 8.79
CA VAL A 46 -5.50 7.29 9.94
C VAL A 46 -5.09 7.99 11.23
N THR A 47 -4.39 9.13 11.13
CA THR A 47 -3.87 9.84 12.29
C THR A 47 -4.93 10.09 13.35
N ASP A 48 -6.09 10.58 12.93
CA ASP A 48 -7.18 10.95 13.85
C ASP A 48 -8.38 10.03 13.74
N ASP A 49 -8.20 8.84 13.20
CA ASP A 49 -9.32 7.92 12.98
C ASP A 49 -9.09 6.62 13.77
N ASP A 50 -9.51 6.64 15.03
CA ASP A 50 -9.32 5.50 15.92
C ASP A 50 -10.09 4.27 15.49
N GLU A 51 -11.28 4.46 14.93
CA GLU A 51 -12.09 3.34 14.45
C GLU A 51 -11.38 2.62 13.31
N LEU A 52 -10.85 3.39 12.36
CA LEU A 52 -10.17 2.83 11.22
C LEU A 52 -8.85 2.19 11.65
N ARG A 53 -8.16 2.78 12.61
CA ARG A 53 -6.92 2.17 13.14
C ARG A 53 -7.22 0.81 13.79
N THR A 54 -8.30 0.72 14.54
CA THR A 54 -8.70 -0.55 15.15
C THR A 54 -9.01 -1.59 14.08
N LYS A 55 -9.76 -1.18 13.07
CA LYS A 55 -10.10 -2.08 11.97
C LYS A 55 -8.84 -2.52 11.21
N LEU A 56 -7.90 -1.60 11.06
CA LEU A 56 -6.63 -1.89 10.38
C LEU A 56 -5.85 -2.98 11.10
N VAL A 57 -5.87 -2.99 12.43
CA VAL A 57 -5.21 -4.04 13.21
C VAL A 57 -5.77 -5.41 12.82
N GLU A 58 -7.09 -5.50 12.70
CA GLU A 58 -7.72 -6.75 12.29
C GLU A 58 -7.36 -7.13 10.86
N LEU A 59 -7.43 -6.17 9.95
CA LEU A 59 -7.17 -6.42 8.53
C LEU A 59 -5.73 -6.83 8.27
N SER A 60 -4.81 -6.33 9.07
CA SER A 60 -3.38 -6.61 8.89
C SER A 60 -2.90 -7.83 9.65
N GLY A 61 -3.80 -8.57 10.29
CA GLY A 61 -3.41 -9.76 11.04
C GLY A 61 -2.83 -9.44 12.42
N GLY A 62 -3.24 -8.34 13.02
CA GLY A 62 -2.81 -7.97 14.37
C GLY A 62 -1.69 -6.94 14.42
N ARG A 63 -1.32 -6.34 13.30
CA ARG A 63 -0.25 -5.33 13.25
C ARG A 63 -0.78 -3.98 13.72
N LYS A 64 -0.04 -3.34 14.61
CA LYS A 64 -0.44 -2.03 15.17
C LYS A 64 0.40 -0.88 14.66
N THR A 65 1.30 -1.15 13.72
CA THR A 65 2.22 -0.15 13.20
C THR A 65 1.76 0.41 11.86
N VAL A 66 2.31 1.55 11.48
CA VAL A 66 2.14 2.13 10.15
C VAL A 66 3.52 2.33 9.55
N PRO A 67 3.66 2.30 8.23
CA PRO A 67 2.60 2.12 7.25
C PRO A 67 2.09 0.69 7.23
N GLN A 68 0.85 0.49 6.77
CA GLN A 68 0.34 -0.84 6.46
C GLN A 68 -0.06 -0.83 5.00
N ILE A 69 0.54 -1.72 4.23
CA ILE A 69 0.43 -1.75 2.78
C ILE A 69 -0.39 -2.95 2.35
N PHE A 70 -1.38 -2.72 1.50
CA PHE A 70 -2.23 -3.78 0.97
C PHE A 70 -2.14 -3.78 -0.56
N ILE A 71 -2.01 -4.96 -1.14
CA ILE A 71 -2.10 -5.16 -2.58
C ILE A 71 -3.39 -5.94 -2.82
N GLY A 72 -4.40 -5.24 -3.37
CA GLY A 72 -5.75 -5.77 -3.38
C GLY A 72 -6.20 -5.95 -1.95
N ASP A 73 -6.58 -7.16 -1.58
CA ASP A 73 -6.99 -7.50 -0.23
C ASP A 73 -5.87 -8.13 0.60
N GLU A 74 -4.69 -8.30 0.01
CA GLU A 74 -3.59 -8.98 0.69
C GLU A 74 -2.77 -7.99 1.51
N PRO A 75 -2.65 -8.21 2.84
CA PRO A 75 -1.79 -7.36 3.66
C PRO A 75 -0.32 -7.73 3.41
N ILE A 76 0.46 -6.74 3.04
CA ILE A 76 1.90 -6.91 2.80
C ILE A 76 2.68 -6.66 4.08
N GLY A 77 2.21 -5.70 4.88
CA GLY A 77 2.89 -5.28 6.09
C GLY A 77 3.41 -3.88 5.97
N GLY A 78 4.54 -3.61 6.62
CA GLY A 78 5.11 -2.28 6.65
C GLY A 78 6.14 -2.05 5.55
N TYR A 79 6.88 -0.96 5.71
CA TYR A 79 7.89 -0.57 4.74
C TYR A 79 8.95 -1.67 4.57
N SER A 80 9.45 -2.21 5.70
CA SER A 80 10.47 -3.28 5.64
C SER A 80 9.98 -4.51 4.91
N ASP A 81 8.74 -4.89 5.17
CA ASP A 81 8.15 -6.05 4.51
C ASP A 81 8.07 -5.85 3.01
N MET A 82 7.65 -4.64 2.60
CA MET A 82 7.58 -4.30 1.18
C MET A 82 8.96 -4.34 0.54
N MET A 83 9.97 -3.80 1.23
CA MET A 83 11.33 -3.78 0.70
C MET A 83 11.92 -5.18 0.60
N ASP A 84 11.58 -6.06 1.55
CA ASP A 84 12.01 -7.45 1.49
C ASP A 84 11.44 -8.14 0.25
N LEU A 85 10.17 -7.92 -0.05
CA LEU A 85 9.55 -8.45 -1.26
C LEU A 85 10.23 -7.90 -2.51
N HIS A 86 10.53 -6.62 -2.50
CA HIS A 86 11.20 -5.98 -3.64
C HIS A 86 12.57 -6.58 -3.88
N ARG A 87 13.37 -6.72 -2.82
CA ARG A 87 14.73 -7.27 -2.93
C ARG A 87 14.72 -8.73 -3.36
N GLY A 88 13.69 -9.48 -2.97
CA GLY A 88 13.54 -10.86 -3.36
C GLY A 88 12.94 -11.07 -4.75
N GLY A 89 12.52 -10.00 -5.41
CA GLY A 89 11.91 -10.09 -6.73
C GLY A 89 10.45 -10.50 -6.70
N TYR A 90 9.79 -10.44 -5.55
CA TYR A 90 8.40 -10.89 -5.41
C TYR A 90 7.38 -9.76 -5.46
N LEU A 91 7.82 -8.50 -5.36
CA LEU A 91 6.88 -7.39 -5.28
C LEU A 91 6.13 -7.17 -6.60
N LEU A 92 6.85 -7.10 -7.71
CA LEU A 92 6.22 -6.89 -9.01
C LEU A 92 5.21 -7.99 -9.36
N PRO A 93 5.53 -9.29 -9.16
CA PRO A 93 4.53 -10.33 -9.41
C PRO A 93 3.25 -10.15 -8.58
N LYS A 94 3.37 -9.68 -7.34
CA LYS A 94 2.20 -9.44 -6.50
C LYS A 94 1.37 -8.26 -6.99
N LEU A 95 2.00 -7.28 -7.61
CA LEU A 95 1.31 -6.09 -8.13
C LEU A 95 0.56 -6.38 -9.42
N GLU A 96 1.05 -7.31 -10.20
CA GLU A 96 0.46 -7.60 -11.52
C GLU A 96 -0.82 -8.40 -11.39
N LEU A 97 -1.79 -8.06 -12.23
CA LEU A 97 -2.98 -8.86 -12.38
C LEU A 97 -2.64 -10.10 -13.20
N ALA A 98 -3.08 -11.25 -12.72
CA ALA A 98 -2.77 -12.50 -13.40
C ALA A 98 -3.42 -12.57 -14.77
#